data_d4cd4635f574036f1f48b53906723257
#
_entry.id   d4cd4635f574036f1f48b53906723257
#
_cell.length_a   1.000
_cell.length_b   1.000
_cell.length_c   1.000
_cell.angle_alpha   90.00
_cell.angle_beta   90.00
_cell.angle_gamma   90.00
#
_symmetry.space_group_name_H-M   'P 1'
#
loop_
_entity.id
_entity.type
_entity.pdbx_description
1 polymer ?
#
loop_
_entity_poly.entity_id
_entity_poly.type
_entity_poly.pdbx_seq_one_letter_code
_entity_poly.pdbx_strand_id
1 'polypeptide(L)'
;SFIVTANEGAVTQWRSFGGMRLVRQQGWEILADSKFAETAERMGNEAVELLTADNCPSDTRDLILAPDQMILQIHESIGHPLELDRILGDERNYAGTSFVTQDMIGNYKYGSDLLNITFDPSRPEEAASYAFDDDGLEAKKEFIIRNGNLERVLGGGISQFRAGIEGTANSRADSWRRPAMDRMANLNLEAGDTKFE
;
A
#
# COMPACT_ATOMS: atom_id res chain seq x y z
N SER A 1 13.40 2.58 -10.42
CA SER A 1 13.71 1.15 -10.17
C SER A 1 14.65 0.58 -11.21
N PHE A 2 15.35 -0.51 -10.87
CA PHE A 2 16.10 -1.34 -11.81
C PHE A 2 15.98 -2.81 -11.41
N ILE A 3 16.28 -3.69 -12.37
CA ILE A 3 16.29 -5.14 -12.18
C ILE A 3 17.65 -5.64 -12.63
N VAL A 4 18.25 -6.51 -11.82
CA VAL A 4 19.47 -7.25 -12.17
C VAL A 4 19.10 -8.71 -12.34
N THR A 5 19.57 -9.31 -13.42
CA THR A 5 19.33 -10.73 -13.74
C THR A 5 20.65 -11.46 -13.79
N ALA A 6 20.72 -12.60 -13.11
CA ALA A 6 21.82 -13.54 -13.17
C ALA A 6 21.36 -14.83 -13.87
N ASN A 7 22.23 -15.42 -14.68
CA ASN A 7 21.93 -16.66 -15.40
C ASN A 7 23.13 -17.61 -15.37
N GLU A 8 22.85 -18.89 -15.11
CA GLU A 8 23.81 -19.99 -15.23
C GLU A 8 23.12 -21.20 -15.84
N GLY A 9 23.47 -21.50 -17.09
CA GLY A 9 22.84 -22.59 -17.84
C GLY A 9 21.31 -22.38 -18.00
N ALA A 10 20.55 -23.30 -17.44
CA ALA A 10 19.08 -23.22 -17.48
C ALA A 10 18.46 -22.45 -16.30
N VAL A 11 19.27 -22.05 -15.32
CA VAL A 11 18.79 -21.33 -14.13
C VAL A 11 18.91 -19.83 -14.35
N THR A 12 17.83 -19.10 -14.10
CA THR A 12 17.81 -17.65 -14.16
C THR A 12 17.17 -17.11 -12.88
N GLN A 13 17.83 -16.16 -12.24
CA GLN A 13 17.36 -15.49 -11.05
C GLN A 13 17.47 -13.97 -11.21
N TRP A 14 16.71 -13.23 -10.44
CA TRP A 14 16.73 -11.76 -10.50
C TRP A 14 16.49 -11.12 -9.14
N ARG A 15 17.00 -9.90 -9.02
CA ARG A 15 16.73 -9.00 -7.89
C ARG A 15 16.33 -7.63 -8.43
N SER A 16 15.47 -6.94 -7.71
CA SER A 16 15.07 -5.58 -8.08
C SER A 16 15.30 -4.61 -6.93
N PHE A 17 15.56 -3.36 -7.27
CA PHE A 17 15.59 -2.24 -6.34
C PHE A 17 14.38 -1.35 -6.57
N GLY A 18 13.70 -1.01 -5.47
CA GLY A 18 12.48 -0.21 -5.51
C GLY A 18 11.26 -1.00 -5.99
N GLY A 19 11.40 -2.33 -6.13
CA GLY A 19 10.33 -3.18 -6.64
C GLY A 19 9.76 -2.63 -7.95
N MET A 20 8.50 -2.84 -8.20
CA MET A 20 7.81 -2.24 -9.33
C MET A 20 7.32 -0.80 -9.04
N ARG A 21 7.53 -0.24 -7.83
CA ARG A 21 6.78 0.94 -7.38
C ARG A 21 7.48 1.87 -6.40
N LEU A 22 8.79 2.01 -6.47
CA LEU A 22 9.42 3.15 -5.79
C LEU A 22 9.04 4.43 -6.54
N VAL A 23 7.95 5.06 -6.11
CA VAL A 23 7.44 6.30 -6.67
C VAL A 23 7.45 7.38 -5.57
N ARG A 24 7.98 8.55 -5.91
CA ARG A 24 8.04 9.70 -5.02
C ARG A 24 7.70 10.97 -5.81
N GLN A 25 7.09 11.93 -5.14
CA GLN A 25 6.94 13.30 -5.67
C GLN A 25 8.23 14.09 -5.41
N GLN A 26 9.30 13.71 -6.09
CA GLN A 26 10.65 14.27 -5.95
C GLN A 26 11.33 14.38 -7.32
N GLY A 27 12.46 15.08 -7.37
CA GLY A 27 13.30 15.18 -8.55
C GLY A 27 14.44 14.15 -8.56
N TRP A 28 15.57 14.52 -9.20
CA TRP A 28 16.72 13.64 -9.35
C TRP A 28 17.43 13.29 -8.02
N GLU A 29 17.22 14.07 -6.97
CA GLU A 29 17.75 13.81 -5.63
C GLU A 29 17.39 12.44 -5.10
N ILE A 30 16.24 11.87 -5.52
CA ILE A 30 15.83 10.52 -5.13
C ILE A 30 16.87 9.44 -5.48
N LEU A 31 17.66 9.64 -6.53
CA LEU A 31 18.70 8.69 -6.91
C LEU A 31 19.86 8.67 -5.91
N ALA A 32 20.22 9.84 -5.39
CA ALA A 32 21.26 9.97 -4.36
C ALA A 32 20.72 9.47 -3.00
N ASP A 33 19.56 9.94 -2.60
CA ASP A 33 18.92 9.61 -1.32
C ASP A 33 18.65 8.11 -1.17
N SER A 34 18.29 7.45 -2.25
CA SER A 34 18.05 6.00 -2.30
C SER A 34 19.33 5.17 -2.46
N LYS A 35 20.50 5.79 -2.55
CA LYS A 35 21.80 5.12 -2.84
C LYS A 35 21.72 4.21 -4.06
N PHE A 36 21.10 4.71 -5.12
CA PHE A 36 20.72 3.94 -6.29
C PHE A 36 21.91 3.19 -6.93
N ALA A 37 23.06 3.87 -7.10
CA ALA A 37 24.23 3.27 -7.70
C ALA A 37 24.92 2.22 -6.80
N GLU A 38 25.03 2.51 -5.50
CA GLU A 38 25.61 1.59 -4.51
C GLU A 38 24.77 0.30 -4.36
N THR A 39 23.47 0.45 -4.46
CA THR A 39 22.54 -0.69 -4.37
C THR A 39 22.65 -1.64 -5.56
N ALA A 40 23.08 -1.16 -6.73
CA ALA A 40 23.18 -1.98 -7.93
C ALA A 40 24.19 -3.13 -7.78
N GLU A 41 25.34 -2.88 -7.17
CA GLU A 41 26.35 -3.92 -6.90
C GLU A 41 25.82 -4.99 -5.94
N ARG A 42 25.18 -4.56 -4.84
CA ARG A 42 24.56 -5.48 -3.88
C ARG A 42 23.50 -6.35 -4.54
N MET A 43 22.60 -5.75 -5.35
CA MET A 43 21.57 -6.50 -6.07
C MET A 43 22.17 -7.52 -7.06
N GLY A 44 23.31 -7.18 -7.69
CA GLY A 44 24.05 -8.10 -8.57
C GLY A 44 24.54 -9.33 -7.81
N ASN A 45 25.19 -9.12 -6.67
CA ASN A 45 25.68 -10.20 -5.83
C ASN A 45 24.54 -11.09 -5.32
N GLU A 46 23.47 -10.50 -4.82
CA GLU A 46 22.28 -11.23 -4.37
C GLU A 46 21.63 -12.05 -5.50
N ALA A 47 21.58 -11.54 -6.72
CA ALA A 47 21.04 -12.27 -7.86
C ALA A 47 21.90 -13.50 -8.21
N VAL A 48 23.22 -13.39 -8.06
CA VAL A 48 24.15 -14.53 -8.25
C VAL A 48 23.97 -15.56 -7.13
N GLU A 49 23.88 -15.15 -5.87
CA GLU A 49 23.63 -16.05 -4.73
C GLU A 49 22.34 -16.86 -4.92
N LEU A 50 21.31 -16.25 -5.47
CA LEU A 50 20.03 -16.92 -5.73
C LEU A 50 20.11 -18.07 -6.75
N LEU A 51 21.14 -18.10 -7.61
CA LEU A 51 21.31 -19.21 -8.57
C LEU A 51 21.52 -20.58 -7.87
N THR A 52 22.10 -20.54 -6.68
CA THR A 52 22.44 -21.74 -5.89
C THR A 52 21.69 -21.82 -4.56
N ALA A 53 20.82 -20.85 -4.27
CA ALA A 53 20.05 -20.85 -3.04
C ALA A 53 19.01 -21.97 -3.02
N ASP A 54 18.81 -22.56 -1.84
CA ASP A 54 17.76 -23.54 -1.62
C ASP A 54 16.37 -22.91 -1.81
N ASN A 55 15.41 -23.72 -2.25
CA ASN A 55 14.03 -23.30 -2.32
C ASN A 55 13.47 -23.01 -0.93
N CYS A 56 12.58 -22.01 -0.86
CA CYS A 56 11.85 -21.72 0.37
C CYS A 56 11.14 -23.01 0.86
N PRO A 57 11.33 -23.41 2.14
CA PRO A 57 10.69 -24.60 2.67
C PRO A 57 9.17 -24.44 2.73
N SER A 58 8.47 -25.57 2.58
CA SER A 58 7.01 -25.63 2.70
C SER A 58 6.65 -26.13 4.11
N ASP A 59 6.49 -25.19 5.03
CA ASP A 59 6.11 -25.49 6.41
C ASP A 59 5.28 -24.35 7.04
N THR A 60 4.99 -24.45 8.33
CA THR A 60 4.31 -23.41 9.13
C THR A 60 5.33 -22.76 10.06
N ARG A 61 5.55 -21.46 9.89
CA ARG A 61 6.47 -20.66 10.70
C ARG A 61 6.06 -19.21 10.78
N ASP A 62 6.67 -18.44 11.66
CA ASP A 62 6.53 -16.99 11.71
C ASP A 62 7.16 -16.37 10.46
N LEU A 63 6.52 -15.30 9.95
CA LEU A 63 6.94 -14.59 8.75
C LEU A 63 7.21 -13.13 9.06
N ILE A 64 8.43 -12.69 8.77
CA ILE A 64 8.81 -11.27 8.82
C ILE A 64 8.82 -10.73 7.38
N LEU A 65 7.94 -9.76 7.11
CA LEU A 65 7.84 -9.11 5.81
C LEU A 65 8.62 -7.79 5.81
N ALA A 66 9.61 -7.68 4.92
CA ALA A 66 10.29 -6.41 4.68
C ALA A 66 9.32 -5.38 4.06
N PRO A 67 9.62 -4.05 4.18
CA PRO A 67 8.71 -3.00 3.74
C PRO A 67 8.24 -3.12 2.29
N ASP A 68 9.11 -3.46 1.36
CA ASP A 68 8.77 -3.60 -0.07
C ASP A 68 7.82 -4.77 -0.37
N GLN A 69 7.79 -5.80 0.46
CA GLN A 69 6.77 -6.86 0.39
C GLN A 69 5.51 -6.44 1.16
N MET A 70 5.69 -5.74 2.30
CA MET A 70 4.57 -5.29 3.13
C MET A 70 3.67 -4.27 2.40
N ILE A 71 4.20 -3.48 1.48
CA ILE A 71 3.42 -2.57 0.62
C ILE A 71 2.28 -3.31 -0.06
N LEU A 72 2.56 -4.46 -0.69
CA LEU A 72 1.54 -5.25 -1.38
C LEU A 72 0.53 -5.85 -0.40
N GLN A 73 0.99 -6.29 0.76
CA GLN A 73 0.11 -6.82 1.80
C GLN A 73 -0.88 -5.76 2.31
N ILE A 74 -0.41 -4.53 2.54
CA ILE A 74 -1.28 -3.40 2.94
C ILE A 74 -2.26 -3.08 1.82
N HIS A 75 -1.79 -3.04 0.58
CA HIS A 75 -2.60 -2.75 -0.60
C HIS A 75 -3.80 -3.69 -0.72
N GLU A 76 -3.56 -5.00 -0.67
CA GLU A 76 -4.58 -6.02 -0.89
C GLU A 76 -5.44 -6.31 0.35
N SER A 77 -4.83 -6.30 1.54
CA SER A 77 -5.53 -6.73 2.75
C SER A 77 -6.19 -5.57 3.51
N ILE A 78 -5.83 -4.32 3.23
CA ILE A 78 -6.36 -3.14 3.92
C ILE A 78 -6.90 -2.14 2.89
N GLY A 79 -6.10 -1.75 1.91
CA GLY A 79 -6.47 -0.71 0.95
C GLY A 79 -7.76 -1.03 0.20
N HIS A 80 -7.75 -2.03 -0.65
CA HIS A 80 -8.91 -2.39 -1.45
C HIS A 80 -10.15 -2.80 -0.63
N PRO A 81 -10.03 -3.60 0.45
CA PRO A 81 -11.21 -3.93 1.26
C PRO A 81 -11.89 -2.74 1.92
N LEU A 82 -11.18 -1.65 2.12
CA LEU A 82 -11.70 -0.46 2.80
C LEU A 82 -12.14 0.67 1.86
N GLU A 83 -12.08 0.48 0.54
CA GLU A 83 -12.69 1.38 -0.44
C GLU A 83 -14.22 1.32 -0.29
N LEU A 84 -14.84 2.46 0.03
CA LEU A 84 -16.25 2.50 0.44
C LEU A 84 -17.21 2.15 -0.70
N ASP A 85 -16.93 2.57 -1.93
CA ASP A 85 -17.70 2.19 -3.11
C ASP A 85 -17.66 0.66 -3.34
N ARG A 86 -16.53 0.02 -3.04
CA ARG A 86 -16.40 -1.45 -3.08
C ARG A 86 -17.24 -2.11 -1.98
N ILE A 87 -17.26 -1.56 -0.77
CA ILE A 87 -18.11 -2.01 0.33
C ILE A 87 -19.59 -1.89 -0.07
N LEU A 88 -19.96 -0.81 -0.75
CA LEU A 88 -21.31 -0.59 -1.28
C LEU A 88 -21.66 -1.48 -2.48
N GLY A 89 -20.67 -2.14 -3.09
CA GLY A 89 -20.85 -3.09 -4.19
C GLY A 89 -20.80 -2.49 -5.59
N ASP A 90 -20.36 -1.25 -5.74
CA ASP A 90 -20.30 -0.55 -7.03
C ASP A 90 -19.28 -1.21 -7.99
N GLU A 91 -18.22 -1.79 -7.46
CA GLU A 91 -17.17 -2.45 -8.23
C GLU A 91 -17.43 -3.96 -8.50
N ARG A 92 -18.58 -4.47 -8.13
CA ARG A 92 -18.89 -5.92 -8.17
C ARG A 92 -18.56 -6.58 -9.52
N ASN A 93 -18.84 -5.91 -10.61
CA ASN A 93 -18.65 -6.45 -11.94
C ASN A 93 -17.22 -6.32 -12.47
N TYR A 94 -16.39 -5.51 -11.82
CA TYR A 94 -15.03 -5.24 -12.25
C TYR A 94 -14.00 -5.88 -11.32
N ALA A 95 -14.09 -5.62 -10.02
CA ALA A 95 -13.07 -5.99 -9.04
C ALA A 95 -13.65 -6.74 -7.82
N GLY A 96 -14.92 -7.15 -7.89
CA GLY A 96 -15.60 -7.85 -6.80
C GLY A 96 -16.09 -6.91 -5.69
N THR A 97 -16.36 -7.51 -4.54
CA THR A 97 -16.81 -6.81 -3.33
C THR A 97 -15.77 -6.87 -2.23
N SER A 98 -16.05 -6.21 -1.12
CA SER A 98 -15.25 -6.33 0.10
C SER A 98 -15.82 -7.42 1.03
N PHE A 99 -14.97 -7.97 1.90
CA PHE A 99 -15.43 -8.72 3.07
C PHE A 99 -15.88 -7.78 4.21
N VAL A 100 -15.45 -6.51 4.15
CA VAL A 100 -15.85 -5.48 5.12
C VAL A 100 -17.27 -5.03 4.83
N THR A 101 -18.05 -4.87 5.88
CA THR A 101 -19.42 -4.36 5.84
C THR A 101 -19.54 -3.07 6.65
N GLN A 102 -20.59 -2.29 6.42
CA GLN A 102 -20.73 -0.99 7.09
C GLN A 102 -20.82 -1.09 8.62
N ASP A 103 -21.42 -2.16 9.16
CA ASP A 103 -21.53 -2.42 10.60
C ASP A 103 -20.20 -2.76 11.27
N MET A 104 -19.19 -3.14 10.51
CA MET A 104 -17.84 -3.37 11.02
C MET A 104 -17.11 -2.07 11.36
N ILE A 105 -17.47 -0.95 10.75
CA ILE A 105 -16.80 0.32 10.95
C ILE A 105 -17.02 0.81 12.39
N GLY A 106 -15.92 1.06 13.10
CA GLY A 106 -15.94 1.39 14.53
C GLY A 106 -16.06 0.19 15.50
N ASN A 107 -16.33 -1.01 14.99
CA ASN A 107 -16.62 -2.19 15.83
C ASN A 107 -15.73 -3.40 15.54
N TYR A 108 -15.04 -3.43 14.42
CA TYR A 108 -14.31 -4.62 13.97
C TYR A 108 -12.84 -4.61 14.39
N LYS A 109 -12.40 -5.68 15.02
CA LYS A 109 -11.00 -5.93 15.34
C LYS A 109 -10.28 -6.48 14.11
N TYR A 110 -9.60 -5.61 13.37
CA TYR A 110 -8.95 -5.94 12.11
C TYR A 110 -7.64 -6.71 12.27
N GLY A 111 -6.94 -6.47 13.36
CA GLY A 111 -5.65 -7.09 13.65
C GLY A 111 -5.23 -6.96 15.11
N SER A 112 -3.96 -7.22 15.37
CA SER A 112 -3.39 -7.06 16.72
C SER A 112 -3.40 -5.58 17.16
N ASP A 113 -3.22 -5.34 18.45
CA ASP A 113 -3.13 -3.97 19.01
C ASP A 113 -1.91 -3.19 18.49
N LEU A 114 -0.95 -3.87 17.88
CA LEU A 114 0.21 -3.24 17.26
C LEU A 114 -0.10 -2.64 15.86
N LEU A 115 -1.23 -3.03 15.25
CA LEU A 115 -1.58 -2.60 13.92
C LEU A 115 -2.16 -1.17 13.95
N ASN A 116 -1.41 -0.23 13.40
CA ASN A 116 -1.82 1.15 13.22
C ASN A 116 -1.61 1.55 11.76
N ILE A 117 -2.70 1.87 11.07
CA ILE A 117 -2.69 2.29 9.67
C ILE A 117 -3.28 3.69 9.57
N THR A 118 -2.56 4.57 8.91
CA THR A 118 -3.05 5.92 8.58
C THR A 118 -3.19 6.11 7.07
N PHE A 119 -4.16 6.90 6.69
CA PHE A 119 -4.16 7.66 5.45
C PHE A 119 -3.48 9.00 5.74
N ASP A 120 -2.43 9.33 5.02
CA ASP A 120 -1.70 10.59 5.24
C ASP A 120 -1.35 11.30 3.92
N PRO A 121 -2.24 12.14 3.41
CA PRO A 121 -2.04 12.89 2.17
C PRO A 121 -1.09 14.09 2.33
N SER A 122 -0.62 14.38 3.55
CA SER A 122 0.21 15.54 3.85
C SER A 122 1.70 15.32 3.67
N ARG A 123 2.14 14.10 3.39
CA ARG A 123 3.54 13.76 3.18
C ARG A 123 3.97 14.13 1.76
N PRO A 124 4.73 15.22 1.56
CA PRO A 124 4.96 15.76 0.22
C PRO A 124 5.78 14.84 -0.69
N GLU A 125 6.57 13.94 -0.11
CA GLU A 125 7.40 12.99 -0.84
C GLU A 125 6.62 11.76 -1.34
N GLU A 126 5.46 11.46 -0.80
CA GLU A 126 4.67 10.29 -1.19
C GLU A 126 3.87 10.54 -2.47
N ALA A 127 3.64 9.47 -3.24
CA ALA A 127 3.13 9.57 -4.60
C ALA A 127 1.69 10.11 -4.71
N ALA A 128 0.87 9.89 -3.68
CA ALA A 128 -0.53 10.26 -3.68
C ALA A 128 -0.85 11.31 -2.59
N SER A 129 0.00 12.36 -2.52
CA SER A 129 -0.23 13.49 -1.62
C SER A 129 -1.00 14.59 -2.34
N TYR A 130 -2.04 15.09 -1.69
CA TYR A 130 -2.93 16.14 -2.21
C TYR A 130 -3.65 16.85 -1.07
N ALA A 131 -4.09 18.10 -1.30
CA ALA A 131 -4.86 18.86 -0.34
C ALA A 131 -6.38 18.59 -0.43
N PHE A 132 -6.85 18.24 -1.60
CA PHE A 132 -8.27 17.92 -1.88
C PHE A 132 -8.32 16.70 -2.81
N ASP A 133 -9.31 15.83 -2.59
CA ASP A 133 -9.60 14.76 -3.53
C ASP A 133 -10.36 15.28 -4.78
N ASP A 134 -10.66 14.41 -5.73
CA ASP A 134 -11.29 14.80 -6.98
C ASP A 134 -12.80 15.16 -6.83
N ASP A 135 -13.41 14.87 -5.68
CA ASP A 135 -14.74 15.38 -5.30
C ASP A 135 -14.68 16.74 -4.56
N GLY A 136 -13.47 17.22 -4.25
CA GLY A 136 -13.24 18.48 -3.55
C GLY A 136 -13.29 18.38 -2.02
N LEU A 137 -13.23 17.18 -1.45
CA LEU A 137 -13.09 17.00 -0.01
C LEU A 137 -11.65 17.30 0.44
N GLU A 138 -11.53 18.07 1.52
CA GLU A 138 -10.24 18.35 2.15
C GLU A 138 -9.62 17.06 2.70
N ALA A 139 -8.40 16.77 2.28
CA ALA A 139 -7.67 15.58 2.69
C ALA A 139 -6.80 15.86 3.92
N LYS A 140 -6.94 15.03 4.94
CA LYS A 140 -6.23 15.14 6.22
C LYS A 140 -5.64 13.80 6.64
N LYS A 141 -4.62 13.84 7.50
CA LYS A 141 -4.15 12.62 8.15
C LYS A 141 -5.23 12.05 9.05
N GLU A 142 -5.62 10.80 8.79
CA GLU A 142 -6.63 10.09 9.53
C GLU A 142 -6.18 8.65 9.85
N PHE A 143 -6.55 8.14 11.03
CA PHE A 143 -6.41 6.72 11.28
C PHE A 143 -7.51 5.93 10.58
N ILE A 144 -7.10 4.93 9.84
CA ILE A 144 -7.98 3.92 9.24
C ILE A 144 -8.14 2.75 10.21
N ILE A 145 -7.02 2.29 10.75
CA ILE A 145 -6.97 1.28 11.80
C ILE A 145 -6.12 1.84 12.93
N ARG A 146 -6.63 1.80 14.16
CA ARG A 146 -5.90 2.22 15.35
C ARG A 146 -5.96 1.13 16.41
N ASN A 147 -4.80 0.74 16.92
CA ASN A 147 -4.67 -0.36 17.88
C ASN A 147 -5.45 -1.61 17.42
N GLY A 148 -5.36 -1.91 16.12
CA GLY A 148 -6.04 -3.02 15.49
C GLY A 148 -7.54 -2.87 15.26
N ASN A 149 -8.17 -1.78 15.66
CA ASN A 149 -9.61 -1.54 15.45
C ASN A 149 -9.83 -0.71 14.19
N LEU A 150 -10.80 -1.13 13.36
CA LEU A 150 -11.22 -0.39 12.17
C LEU A 150 -11.98 0.87 12.60
N GLU A 151 -11.41 2.05 12.34
CA GLU A 151 -12.04 3.34 12.70
C GLU A 151 -12.75 3.99 11.51
N ARG A 152 -12.12 3.94 10.32
CA ARG A 152 -12.60 4.63 9.12
C ARG A 152 -12.41 3.79 7.88
N VAL A 153 -13.04 4.22 6.80
CA VAL A 153 -12.93 3.65 5.46
C VAL A 153 -12.44 4.70 4.47
N LEU A 154 -11.97 4.25 3.32
CA LEU A 154 -11.49 5.09 2.23
C LEU A 154 -12.71 5.48 1.37
N GLY A 155 -13.17 6.71 1.47
CA GLY A 155 -14.36 7.15 0.76
C GLY A 155 -14.30 8.60 0.31
N GLY A 156 -14.75 8.88 -0.90
CA GLY A 156 -15.00 10.20 -1.44
C GLY A 156 -16.39 10.72 -1.07
N GLY A 157 -16.73 11.94 -1.51
CA GLY A 157 -17.97 12.60 -1.14
C GLY A 157 -19.23 11.83 -1.53
N ILE A 158 -19.22 11.19 -2.70
CA ILE A 158 -20.39 10.46 -3.23
C ILE A 158 -20.67 9.20 -2.40
N SER A 159 -19.65 8.41 -2.14
CA SER A 159 -19.80 7.16 -1.38
C SER A 159 -20.13 7.43 0.09
N GLN A 160 -19.52 8.44 0.71
CA GLN A 160 -19.84 8.90 2.06
C GLN A 160 -21.31 9.31 2.19
N PHE A 161 -21.79 10.12 1.24
CA PHE A 161 -23.19 10.54 1.23
C PHE A 161 -24.16 9.37 1.10
N ARG A 162 -23.87 8.42 0.21
CA ARG A 162 -24.71 7.22 -0.02
C ARG A 162 -24.72 6.29 1.18
N ALA A 163 -23.59 6.11 1.82
CA ALA A 163 -23.45 5.24 2.99
C ALA A 163 -23.95 5.89 4.29
N GLY A 164 -24.03 7.21 4.35
CA GLY A 164 -24.35 7.96 5.56
C GLY A 164 -23.26 7.86 6.64
N ILE A 165 -22.00 7.64 6.25
CA ILE A 165 -20.84 7.51 7.15
C ILE A 165 -19.70 8.40 6.66
N GLU A 166 -18.86 8.82 7.60
CA GLU A 166 -17.62 9.53 7.26
C GLU A 166 -16.53 8.56 6.79
N GLY A 167 -15.88 8.91 5.68
CA GLY A 167 -14.67 8.29 5.19
C GLY A 167 -13.50 9.28 5.23
N THR A 168 -12.49 8.97 4.50
CA THR A 168 -11.37 9.87 4.20
C THR A 168 -11.52 10.39 2.77
N ALA A 169 -10.90 11.49 2.44
CA ALA A 169 -10.98 12.11 1.11
C ALA A 169 -10.19 11.28 0.08
N ASN A 170 -10.82 10.27 -0.51
CA ASN A 170 -10.18 9.28 -1.38
C ASN A 170 -10.82 9.15 -2.77
N SER A 171 -11.63 10.12 -3.20
CA SER A 171 -12.16 10.12 -4.56
C SER A 171 -11.06 10.47 -5.56
N ARG A 172 -10.76 9.58 -6.50
CA ARG A 172 -9.69 9.77 -7.48
C ARG A 172 -10.09 9.26 -8.85
N ALA A 173 -9.79 10.05 -9.88
CA ALA A 173 -9.93 9.66 -11.27
C ALA A 173 -8.58 9.20 -11.84
N ASP A 174 -8.60 8.17 -12.67
CA ASP A 174 -7.41 7.72 -13.43
C ASP A 174 -6.98 8.78 -14.45
N SER A 175 -7.94 9.51 -15.02
CA SER A 175 -7.71 10.57 -15.99
C SER A 175 -8.97 11.44 -16.14
N TRP A 176 -8.84 12.56 -16.84
CA TRP A 176 -9.97 13.44 -17.15
C TRP A 176 -11.13 12.77 -17.91
N ARG A 177 -10.92 11.57 -18.46
CA ARG A 177 -11.94 10.79 -19.20
C ARG A 177 -12.73 9.83 -18.31
N ARG A 178 -12.35 9.69 -17.05
CA ARG A 178 -12.96 8.72 -16.13
C ARG A 178 -13.64 9.45 -14.98
N PRO A 179 -14.82 9.00 -14.53
CA PRO A 179 -15.36 9.48 -13.27
C PRO A 179 -14.42 9.13 -12.11
N ALA A 180 -14.40 9.98 -11.12
CA ALA A 180 -13.72 9.69 -9.87
C ALA A 180 -14.40 8.52 -9.15
N MET A 181 -13.65 7.74 -8.42
CA MET A 181 -14.09 6.61 -7.62
C MET A 181 -13.22 6.50 -6.38
N ASP A 182 -13.69 5.76 -5.38
CA ASP A 182 -12.90 5.57 -4.16
C ASP A 182 -11.64 4.76 -4.49
N ARG A 183 -10.50 5.29 -4.10
CA ARG A 183 -9.20 4.66 -4.31
C ARG A 183 -8.27 4.96 -3.14
N MET A 184 -7.50 3.96 -2.75
CA MET A 184 -6.45 4.19 -1.80
C MET A 184 -5.44 5.21 -2.31
N ALA A 185 -4.89 5.99 -1.39
CA ALA A 185 -3.80 6.92 -1.62
C ALA A 185 -2.62 6.53 -0.72
N ASN A 186 -2.01 7.47 -0.01
CA ASN A 186 -0.92 7.16 0.91
C ASN A 186 -1.44 6.42 2.16
N LEU A 187 -1.33 5.10 2.17
CA LEU A 187 -1.59 4.28 3.35
C LEU A 187 -0.27 3.91 4.01
N ASN A 188 -0.14 4.25 5.28
CA ASN A 188 1.08 4.06 6.03
C ASN A 188 0.84 3.10 7.20
N LEU A 189 1.64 2.04 7.27
CA LEU A 189 1.81 1.28 8.51
C LEU A 189 2.70 2.10 9.44
N GLU A 190 2.12 2.60 10.51
CA GLU A 190 2.86 3.41 11.48
C GLU A 190 3.86 2.53 12.24
N ALA A 191 5.03 3.09 12.50
CA ALA A 191 6.09 2.38 13.21
C ALA A 191 5.66 2.05 14.65
N GLY A 192 5.99 0.86 15.12
CA GLY A 192 5.88 0.50 16.51
C GLY A 192 7.15 0.86 17.30
N ASP A 193 7.13 0.56 18.59
CA ASP A 193 8.25 0.85 19.51
C ASP A 193 9.31 -0.26 19.54
N THR A 194 9.06 -1.39 18.91
CA THR A 194 9.98 -2.54 18.87
C THR A 194 11.15 -2.24 17.94
N LYS A 195 12.36 -2.37 18.47
CA LYS A 195 13.57 -2.25 17.65
C LYS A 195 13.71 -3.47 16.75
N PHE A 196 14.15 -3.23 15.53
CA PHE A 196 14.60 -4.29 14.63
C PHE A 196 16.04 -4.64 15.03
N GLU A 197 16.26 -5.82 15.58
CA GLU A 197 17.57 -6.36 15.97
C GLU A 197 18.02 -7.42 14.97
#